data_60caefbf426dacc80327af28d3ed0a41
#
_entry.id   60caefbf426dacc80327af28d3ed0a41
#
_cell.length_a   1.000
_cell.length_b   1.000
_cell.length_c   1.000
_cell.angle_alpha   90.00
_cell.angle_beta   90.00
_cell.angle_gamma   90.00
#
_symmetry.space_group_name_H-M   'P 1'
#
loop_
_entity.id
_entity.type
_entity.pdbx_description
1 polymer ?
#
loop_
_entity_poly.entity_id
_entity_poly.type
_entity_poly.pdbx_seq_one_letter_code
_entity_poly.pdbx_strand_id
1 'polypeptide(L)'
;TLLEDNKINFFLKGDDIDPDPLSFSITKKFTKGLITGALPNLTYTPDENYFGYDELQFISSDGKLTSDTATINFVILPVNDPPTNFSLKNPADSSKVVITTSNVDFDEINFDWHQSQDVDNKELSYLFSGEFKMTDIQGKDIIHTIDTLTDATSFSITNRNILGILDSYLSPRGSIQWKVDVTDGQDTIQNNEIRTLIIEGQYVALSLDDASTAPKNFMLHENYPNPFNPTTQIRFDIPKISNVTLTIYNLLGQKVRTFTMQSVPAGYHALTWNATNDYGVPVSAGLYLYQLQTEGFVQTKKMVLLK
;
A
#
# COMPACT_ATOMS: atom_id res chain seq x y z
N THR A 1 -39.98 3.06 4.99
CA THR A 1 -38.52 3.16 4.83
C THR A 1 -37.94 1.75 4.86
N LEU A 2 -37.01 1.45 3.97
CA LEU A 2 -36.26 0.21 3.92
C LEU A 2 -34.82 0.53 3.53
N LEU A 3 -33.90 -0.40 3.74
CA LEU A 3 -32.54 -0.32 3.20
C LEU A 3 -32.56 -0.84 1.77
N GLU A 4 -31.66 -0.37 0.91
CA GLU A 4 -31.44 -0.98 -0.42
C GLU A 4 -31.07 -2.45 -0.26
N ASP A 5 -31.18 -3.23 -1.32
CA ASP A 5 -30.97 -4.68 -1.38
C ASP A 5 -31.85 -5.53 -0.43
N ASN A 6 -32.75 -4.88 0.32
CA ASN A 6 -33.70 -5.55 1.16
C ASN A 6 -35.12 -5.45 0.57
N LYS A 7 -35.92 -6.48 0.81
CA LYS A 7 -37.33 -6.52 0.42
C LYS A 7 -38.23 -6.16 1.59
N ILE A 8 -39.38 -5.58 1.29
CA ILE A 8 -40.42 -5.27 2.29
C ILE A 8 -41.76 -5.86 1.87
N ASN A 9 -42.41 -6.49 2.84
CA ASN A 9 -43.80 -6.95 2.68
C ASN A 9 -44.75 -5.85 3.19
N PHE A 10 -45.80 -5.59 2.41
CA PHE A 10 -46.81 -4.62 2.77
C PHE A 10 -48.16 -5.06 2.25
N PHE A 11 -49.22 -4.44 2.69
CA PHE A 11 -50.58 -4.74 2.19
C PHE A 11 -51.31 -3.44 1.93
N LEU A 12 -52.19 -3.47 0.90
CA LEU A 12 -53.09 -2.36 0.61
C LEU A 12 -54.29 -2.42 1.56
N LYS A 13 -54.65 -1.29 2.12
CA LYS A 13 -55.80 -1.14 3.03
C LYS A 13 -56.69 -0.02 2.55
N GLY A 14 -57.96 -0.26 2.65
CA GLY A 14 -59.05 0.72 2.51
C GLY A 14 -60.09 0.51 3.58
N ASP A 15 -60.84 1.54 3.85
CA ASP A 15 -61.96 1.51 4.77
C ASP A 15 -63.23 1.88 3.98
N ASP A 16 -64.34 1.20 4.24
CA ASP A 16 -65.65 1.47 3.72
C ASP A 16 -66.65 1.66 4.88
N ILE A 17 -67.65 2.53 4.67
CA ILE A 17 -68.67 2.79 5.68
C ILE A 17 -69.65 1.62 5.78
N ASP A 18 -69.84 0.93 4.65
CA ASP A 18 -70.63 -0.31 4.56
C ASP A 18 -69.66 -1.51 4.63
N PRO A 19 -70.08 -2.67 5.19
CA PRO A 19 -69.20 -3.81 5.39
C PRO A 19 -68.93 -4.61 4.09
N ASP A 20 -68.97 -3.95 2.94
CA ASP A 20 -68.70 -4.61 1.63
C ASP A 20 -67.20 -4.94 1.47
N PRO A 21 -66.87 -6.11 0.87
CA PRO A 21 -65.49 -6.47 0.66
C PRO A 21 -64.85 -5.58 -0.38
N LEU A 22 -63.70 -5.00 -0.06
CA LEU A 22 -62.91 -4.15 -0.98
C LEU A 22 -62.01 -4.96 -1.89
N SER A 23 -62.03 -4.62 -3.17
CA SER A 23 -61.02 -5.01 -4.17
C SER A 23 -60.04 -3.88 -4.39
N PHE A 24 -58.79 -4.21 -4.76
CA PHE A 24 -57.71 -3.22 -4.99
C PHE A 24 -57.20 -3.33 -6.42
N SER A 25 -56.84 -2.17 -7.00
CA SER A 25 -56.24 -2.08 -8.33
C SER A 25 -55.07 -1.11 -8.31
N ILE A 26 -53.91 -1.53 -8.84
CA ILE A 26 -52.72 -0.68 -8.95
C ILE A 26 -52.86 0.19 -10.21
N THR A 27 -52.86 1.49 -10.05
CA THR A 27 -52.92 2.49 -11.13
C THR A 27 -51.56 2.94 -11.60
N LYS A 28 -50.55 2.96 -10.71
CA LYS A 28 -49.14 3.24 -11.02
C LYS A 28 -48.26 2.29 -10.23
N LYS A 29 -47.38 1.55 -10.88
CA LYS A 29 -46.43 0.64 -10.27
C LYS A 29 -45.17 1.44 -9.84
N PHE A 30 -44.43 0.89 -8.90
CA PHE A 30 -43.08 1.27 -8.62
C PHE A 30 -42.22 1.24 -9.90
N THR A 31 -41.25 2.12 -10.02
CA THR A 31 -40.36 2.26 -11.20
C THR A 31 -38.91 1.89 -10.89
N LYS A 32 -38.58 1.70 -9.62
CA LYS A 32 -37.24 1.46 -9.09
C LYS A 32 -37.17 0.14 -8.32
N GLY A 33 -37.92 -0.86 -8.76
CA GLY A 33 -37.96 -2.16 -8.14
C GLY A 33 -39.07 -3.03 -8.63
N LEU A 34 -39.08 -4.27 -8.17
CA LEU A 34 -40.05 -5.30 -8.53
C LEU A 34 -41.12 -5.44 -7.44
N ILE A 35 -42.38 -5.53 -7.89
CA ILE A 35 -43.51 -5.92 -7.04
C ILE A 35 -43.89 -7.38 -7.33
N THR A 36 -44.10 -8.14 -6.29
CA THR A 36 -44.59 -9.53 -6.33
C THR A 36 -45.69 -9.74 -5.30
N GLY A 37 -46.41 -10.88 -5.41
CA GLY A 37 -47.50 -11.20 -4.50
C GLY A 37 -48.85 -11.06 -5.16
N ALA A 38 -49.93 -11.26 -4.37
CA ALA A 38 -51.31 -11.13 -4.79
C ALA A 38 -52.00 -10.06 -3.93
N LEU A 39 -52.77 -9.20 -4.56
CA LEU A 39 -53.52 -8.16 -3.88
C LEU A 39 -54.43 -8.78 -2.78
N PRO A 40 -54.48 -8.18 -1.63
CA PRO A 40 -53.86 -6.91 -1.23
C PRO A 40 -52.42 -7.06 -0.69
N ASN A 41 -51.88 -8.28 -0.56
CA ASN A 41 -50.58 -8.58 0.05
C ASN A 41 -49.48 -8.59 -1.01
N LEU A 42 -48.50 -7.68 -0.83
CA LEU A 42 -47.47 -7.41 -1.81
C LEU A 42 -46.08 -7.42 -1.17
N THR A 43 -45.08 -7.72 -1.97
CA THR A 43 -43.70 -7.62 -1.62
C THR A 43 -43.03 -6.68 -2.62
N TYR A 44 -42.35 -5.66 -2.14
CA TYR A 44 -41.49 -4.80 -2.96
C TYR A 44 -40.04 -5.13 -2.73
N THR A 45 -39.27 -5.26 -3.81
CA THR A 45 -37.84 -5.46 -3.85
C THR A 45 -37.26 -4.34 -4.70
N PRO A 46 -36.49 -3.40 -4.12
CA PRO A 46 -35.80 -2.36 -4.91
C PRO A 46 -34.90 -2.97 -5.98
N ASP A 47 -34.59 -2.20 -7.02
CA ASP A 47 -33.50 -2.54 -7.93
C ASP A 47 -32.20 -2.58 -7.15
N GLU A 48 -31.28 -3.44 -7.58
CA GLU A 48 -29.96 -3.60 -6.94
C GLU A 48 -29.23 -2.25 -6.83
N ASN A 49 -28.70 -1.95 -5.65
CA ASN A 49 -27.97 -0.72 -5.34
C ASN A 49 -28.78 0.59 -5.59
N TYR A 50 -30.11 0.50 -5.55
CA TYR A 50 -30.94 1.68 -5.69
C TYR A 50 -31.33 2.26 -4.33
N PHE A 51 -30.95 3.50 -4.07
CA PHE A 51 -31.42 4.32 -2.96
C PHE A 51 -32.16 5.56 -3.46
N GLY A 52 -33.12 6.05 -2.67
CA GLY A 52 -33.93 7.21 -3.07
C GLY A 52 -35.43 7.00 -2.77
N TYR A 53 -36.26 7.52 -3.65
CA TYR A 53 -37.70 7.47 -3.49
C TYR A 53 -38.34 6.66 -4.62
N ASP A 54 -39.34 5.85 -4.25
CA ASP A 54 -40.21 5.20 -5.23
C ASP A 54 -41.65 5.21 -4.75
N GLU A 55 -42.62 5.19 -5.66
CA GLU A 55 -44.03 5.33 -5.31
C GLU A 55 -44.91 4.34 -6.07
N LEU A 56 -45.96 3.90 -5.40
CA LEU A 56 -47.06 3.10 -5.96
C LEU A 56 -48.36 3.84 -5.76
N GLN A 57 -49.22 3.83 -6.76
CA GLN A 57 -50.58 4.36 -6.64
C GLN A 57 -51.61 3.25 -6.86
N PHE A 58 -52.67 3.31 -6.08
CA PHE A 58 -53.74 2.34 -6.13
C PHE A 58 -55.12 2.95 -5.84
N ILE A 59 -56.16 2.26 -6.18
CA ILE A 59 -57.55 2.55 -5.86
C ILE A 59 -58.18 1.33 -5.21
N SER A 60 -59.20 1.51 -4.42
CA SER A 60 -60.10 0.46 -3.89
C SER A 60 -61.50 0.59 -4.47
N SER A 61 -62.25 -0.51 -4.51
CA SER A 61 -63.62 -0.52 -4.94
C SER A 61 -64.43 -1.61 -4.20
N ASP A 62 -65.62 -1.27 -3.80
CA ASP A 62 -66.66 -2.16 -3.26
C ASP A 62 -67.52 -2.86 -4.32
N GLY A 63 -67.19 -2.63 -5.60
CA GLY A 63 -67.94 -3.09 -6.77
C GLY A 63 -69.04 -2.15 -7.23
N LYS A 64 -69.35 -1.07 -6.52
CA LYS A 64 -70.32 -0.03 -6.87
C LYS A 64 -69.64 1.34 -7.09
N LEU A 65 -68.71 1.67 -6.24
CA LEU A 65 -67.95 2.91 -6.23
C LEU A 65 -66.44 2.63 -6.21
N THR A 66 -65.71 3.63 -6.58
CA THR A 66 -64.22 3.58 -6.57
C THR A 66 -63.69 4.73 -5.77
N SER A 67 -62.66 4.47 -4.96
CA SER A 67 -62.01 5.49 -4.18
C SER A 67 -61.21 6.49 -5.01
N ASP A 68 -60.84 7.58 -4.43
CA ASP A 68 -59.73 8.41 -4.94
C ASP A 68 -58.43 7.60 -4.94
N THR A 69 -57.46 8.09 -5.73
CA THR A 69 -56.13 7.46 -5.81
C THR A 69 -55.36 7.66 -4.52
N ALA A 70 -54.92 6.58 -3.92
CA ALA A 70 -54.01 6.56 -2.79
C ALA A 70 -52.58 6.30 -3.26
N THR A 71 -51.60 6.91 -2.57
CA THR A 71 -50.18 6.77 -2.89
C THR A 71 -49.41 6.17 -1.71
N ILE A 72 -48.58 5.19 -1.99
CA ILE A 72 -47.60 4.63 -1.06
C ILE A 72 -46.22 5.10 -1.52
N ASN A 73 -45.51 5.80 -0.63
CA ASN A 73 -44.16 6.25 -0.87
C ASN A 73 -43.17 5.40 -0.06
N PHE A 74 -42.17 4.86 -0.74
CA PHE A 74 -41.02 4.23 -0.10
C PHE A 74 -39.82 5.16 -0.13
N VAL A 75 -39.08 5.16 0.98
CA VAL A 75 -37.76 5.78 1.13
C VAL A 75 -36.79 4.62 1.28
N ILE A 76 -35.95 4.47 0.30
CA ILE A 76 -34.89 3.46 0.26
C ILE A 76 -33.60 4.17 0.69
N LEU A 77 -33.00 3.68 1.76
CA LEU A 77 -31.80 4.24 2.37
C LEU A 77 -30.55 3.50 1.83
N PRO A 78 -29.47 4.23 1.55
CA PRO A 78 -28.22 3.60 1.11
C PRO A 78 -27.62 2.73 2.21
N VAL A 79 -26.93 1.68 1.79
CA VAL A 79 -26.07 0.81 2.58
C VAL A 79 -24.71 0.82 1.89
N ASN A 80 -23.61 0.82 2.64
CA ASN A 80 -22.30 0.75 2.04
C ASN A 80 -22.10 -0.60 1.34
N ASP A 81 -21.77 -0.56 0.07
CA ASP A 81 -21.30 -1.71 -0.70
C ASP A 81 -19.76 -1.75 -0.69
N PRO A 82 -19.14 -2.92 -0.54
CA PRO A 82 -17.69 -2.99 -0.56
C PRO A 82 -17.14 -2.78 -1.98
N PRO A 83 -15.91 -2.26 -2.11
CA PRO A 83 -15.25 -2.14 -3.40
C PRO A 83 -15.16 -3.47 -4.15
N THR A 84 -15.13 -3.42 -5.48
CA THR A 84 -15.01 -4.61 -6.31
C THR A 84 -13.59 -5.16 -6.32
N ASN A 85 -13.44 -6.46 -6.57
CA ASN A 85 -12.14 -7.08 -6.82
C ASN A 85 -11.48 -6.49 -8.07
N PHE A 86 -10.17 -6.45 -8.05
CA PHE A 86 -9.34 -5.99 -9.15
C PHE A 86 -8.13 -6.92 -9.32
N SER A 87 -7.38 -6.78 -10.41
CA SER A 87 -6.18 -7.59 -10.68
C SER A 87 -4.91 -6.75 -10.64
N LEU A 88 -3.82 -7.39 -10.28
CA LEU A 88 -2.49 -6.81 -10.36
C LEU A 88 -2.05 -6.73 -11.84
N LYS A 89 -1.20 -5.75 -12.19
CA LYS A 89 -0.80 -5.49 -13.57
C LYS A 89 0.70 -5.71 -13.78
N ASN A 90 1.52 -4.95 -13.10
CA ASN A 90 2.98 -5.04 -13.17
C ASN A 90 3.59 -4.97 -11.75
N PRO A 91 4.73 -5.61 -11.52
CA PRO A 91 5.44 -6.56 -12.38
C PRO A 91 4.66 -7.88 -12.54
N ALA A 92 4.93 -8.60 -13.66
CA ALA A 92 4.39 -9.94 -13.83
C ALA A 92 4.92 -10.88 -12.74
N ASP A 93 4.12 -11.88 -12.36
CA ASP A 93 4.57 -12.86 -11.36
C ASP A 93 5.83 -13.58 -11.80
N SER A 94 6.73 -13.81 -10.85
CA SER A 94 8.04 -14.45 -11.06
C SER A 94 8.95 -13.74 -12.07
N SER A 95 8.64 -12.48 -12.39
CA SER A 95 9.54 -11.66 -13.22
C SER A 95 10.83 -11.31 -12.47
N LYS A 96 11.85 -10.93 -13.23
CA LYS A 96 13.18 -10.66 -12.70
C LYS A 96 13.62 -9.24 -13.02
N VAL A 97 14.12 -8.54 -12.04
CA VAL A 97 14.79 -7.26 -12.17
C VAL A 97 16.25 -7.40 -11.79
N VAL A 98 17.13 -6.88 -12.66
CA VAL A 98 18.56 -6.82 -12.40
C VAL A 98 18.93 -5.37 -12.13
N ILE A 99 19.42 -5.08 -10.94
CA ILE A 99 19.89 -3.75 -10.54
C ILE A 99 21.40 -3.69 -10.75
N THR A 100 21.83 -2.78 -11.61
CA THR A 100 23.22 -2.59 -11.99
C THR A 100 23.70 -1.20 -11.59
N THR A 101 25.00 -0.95 -11.69
CA THR A 101 25.57 0.39 -11.48
C THR A 101 25.07 1.42 -12.49
N SER A 102 24.59 0.99 -13.66
CA SER A 102 24.08 1.88 -14.70
C SER A 102 22.62 2.29 -14.51
N ASN A 103 21.81 1.52 -13.77
CA ASN A 103 20.39 1.79 -13.59
C ASN A 103 19.97 2.08 -12.13
N VAL A 104 20.90 2.00 -11.19
CA VAL A 104 20.59 2.19 -9.76
C VAL A 104 20.08 3.58 -9.42
N ASP A 105 20.53 4.59 -10.15
CA ASP A 105 20.25 5.99 -9.85
C ASP A 105 19.07 6.58 -10.61
N PHE A 106 18.64 5.92 -11.67
CA PHE A 106 17.70 6.46 -12.64
C PHE A 106 16.43 5.63 -12.80
N ASP A 107 16.49 4.34 -12.48
CA ASP A 107 15.35 3.44 -12.67
C ASP A 107 14.63 3.16 -11.35
N GLU A 108 13.34 2.91 -11.48
CA GLU A 108 12.48 2.47 -10.41
C GLU A 108 11.67 1.24 -10.83
N ILE A 109 11.24 0.47 -9.86
CA ILE A 109 10.29 -0.63 -10.05
C ILE A 109 8.89 -0.09 -9.78
N ASN A 110 8.06 -0.14 -10.80
CA ASN A 110 6.66 0.25 -10.71
C ASN A 110 5.79 -0.97 -10.44
N PHE A 111 5.00 -0.90 -9.39
CA PHE A 111 3.95 -1.85 -9.04
C PHE A 111 2.62 -1.24 -9.45
N ASP A 112 1.96 -1.82 -10.42
CA ASP A 112 0.72 -1.31 -11.01
C ASP A 112 -0.42 -2.32 -10.83
N TRP A 113 -1.64 -1.81 -10.69
CA TRP A 113 -2.86 -2.61 -10.63
C TRP A 113 -4.01 -1.93 -11.36
N HIS A 114 -5.05 -2.68 -11.64
CA HIS A 114 -6.27 -2.14 -12.21
C HIS A 114 -7.07 -1.42 -11.12
N GLN A 115 -7.78 -0.39 -11.53
CA GLN A 115 -8.66 0.35 -10.63
C GLN A 115 -9.81 -0.56 -10.19
N SER A 116 -10.09 -0.60 -8.91
CA SER A 116 -11.34 -1.11 -8.36
C SER A 116 -12.47 -0.12 -8.60
N GLN A 117 -13.70 -0.58 -8.53
CA GLN A 117 -14.90 0.25 -8.60
C GLN A 117 -15.69 0.12 -7.32
N ASP A 118 -16.39 1.17 -6.99
CA ASP A 118 -17.30 1.23 -5.85
C ASP A 118 -18.66 1.74 -6.34
N VAL A 119 -19.71 1.03 -5.97
CA VAL A 119 -21.08 1.32 -6.41
C VAL A 119 -21.57 2.62 -5.79
N ASP A 120 -21.17 2.92 -4.57
CA ASP A 120 -21.52 4.14 -3.85
C ASP A 120 -20.69 5.35 -4.29
N ASN A 121 -19.81 5.18 -5.27
CA ASN A 121 -18.86 6.19 -5.73
C ASN A 121 -17.95 6.72 -4.60
N LYS A 122 -17.54 5.84 -3.67
CA LYS A 122 -16.59 6.17 -2.62
C LYS A 122 -15.19 6.40 -3.20
N GLU A 123 -14.45 7.30 -2.56
CA GLU A 123 -13.02 7.43 -2.82
C GLU A 123 -12.31 6.18 -2.31
N LEU A 124 -11.52 5.55 -3.18
CA LEU A 124 -10.84 4.31 -2.89
C LEU A 124 -9.38 4.57 -2.57
N SER A 125 -8.90 3.90 -1.53
CA SER A 125 -7.49 3.85 -1.19
C SER A 125 -6.97 2.41 -1.30
N TYR A 126 -5.72 2.26 -1.71
CA TYR A 126 -5.07 0.97 -1.92
C TYR A 126 -3.95 0.78 -0.89
N LEU A 127 -3.95 -0.35 -0.21
CA LEU A 127 -2.89 -0.75 0.70
C LEU A 127 -1.94 -1.69 -0.05
N PHE A 128 -0.83 -1.14 -0.51
CA PHE A 128 0.29 -1.93 -1.03
C PHE A 128 1.04 -2.57 0.13
N SER A 129 1.28 -3.87 0.04
CA SER A 129 2.10 -4.63 1.00
C SER A 129 3.15 -5.43 0.26
N GLY A 130 4.42 -5.21 0.62
CA GLY A 130 5.57 -5.89 0.05
C GLY A 130 6.44 -6.55 1.13
N GLU A 131 6.71 -7.85 0.99
CA GLU A 131 7.67 -8.58 1.81
C GLU A 131 8.94 -8.85 1.01
N PHE A 132 10.04 -8.18 1.38
CA PHE A 132 11.36 -8.49 0.87
C PHE A 132 11.91 -9.71 1.62
N LYS A 133 12.11 -10.79 0.89
CA LYS A 133 12.74 -12.02 1.40
C LYS A 133 14.13 -12.14 0.82
N MET A 134 15.12 -12.25 1.67
CA MET A 134 16.52 -12.38 1.30
C MET A 134 17.25 -13.27 2.32
N THR A 135 18.41 -13.77 1.94
CA THR A 135 19.28 -14.53 2.82
C THR A 135 20.58 -13.78 2.99
N ASP A 136 20.99 -13.53 4.22
CA ASP A 136 22.25 -12.84 4.49
C ASP A 136 23.48 -13.75 4.19
N ILE A 137 24.67 -13.17 4.30
CA ILE A 137 25.93 -13.92 4.05
C ILE A 137 26.17 -15.07 5.04
N GLN A 138 25.45 -15.11 6.14
CA GLN A 138 25.52 -16.19 7.15
C GLN A 138 24.50 -17.29 6.89
N GLY A 139 23.69 -17.16 5.84
CA GLY A 139 22.63 -18.10 5.48
C GLY A 139 21.34 -17.92 6.29
N LYS A 140 21.17 -16.79 7.00
CA LYS A 140 19.97 -16.48 7.75
C LYS A 140 18.94 -15.78 6.86
N ASP A 141 17.70 -16.26 6.88
CA ASP A 141 16.60 -15.64 6.19
C ASP A 141 16.17 -14.34 6.89
N ILE A 142 16.05 -13.30 6.12
CA ILE A 142 15.63 -11.96 6.54
C ILE A 142 14.37 -11.60 5.77
N ILE A 143 13.41 -11.01 6.49
CA ILE A 143 12.19 -10.43 5.91
C ILE A 143 12.17 -8.95 6.27
N HIS A 144 12.00 -8.10 5.26
CA HIS A 144 11.77 -6.67 5.42
C HIS A 144 10.44 -6.31 4.76
N THR A 145 9.56 -5.61 5.48
CA THR A 145 8.21 -5.27 5.00
C THR A 145 8.14 -3.80 4.58
N ILE A 146 7.36 -3.55 3.54
CA ILE A 146 6.98 -2.22 3.08
C ILE A 146 5.46 -2.21 2.93
N ASP A 147 4.80 -1.36 3.71
CA ASP A 147 3.37 -1.13 3.63
C ASP A 147 3.13 0.35 3.30
N THR A 148 2.28 0.62 2.32
CA THR A 148 1.97 1.98 1.89
C THR A 148 0.50 2.10 1.52
N LEU A 149 -0.17 3.11 2.04
CA LEU A 149 -1.51 3.51 1.63
C LEU A 149 -1.41 4.59 0.55
N THR A 150 -2.15 4.42 -0.54
CA THR A 150 -2.17 5.36 -1.67
C THR A 150 -3.54 5.39 -2.35
N ASP A 151 -3.92 6.53 -2.90
CA ASP A 151 -5.12 6.66 -3.73
C ASP A 151 -4.82 6.43 -5.22
N ALA A 152 -3.55 6.27 -5.58
CA ALA A 152 -3.12 5.93 -6.93
C ALA A 152 -3.24 4.43 -7.20
N THR A 153 -3.32 4.05 -8.47
CA THR A 153 -3.30 2.66 -8.93
C THR A 153 -1.88 2.15 -9.21
N SER A 154 -0.90 2.76 -8.56
CA SER A 154 0.51 2.39 -8.65
C SER A 154 1.29 2.80 -7.42
N PHE A 155 2.39 2.10 -7.19
CA PHE A 155 3.41 2.41 -6.21
C PHE A 155 4.79 2.15 -6.82
N SER A 156 5.78 3.00 -6.57
CA SER A 156 7.12 2.80 -7.09
C SER A 156 8.19 2.81 -6.01
N ILE A 157 9.21 2.02 -6.24
CA ILE A 157 10.42 1.97 -5.40
C ILE A 157 11.64 2.15 -6.30
N THR A 158 12.49 3.12 -5.98
CA THR A 158 13.74 3.31 -6.73
C THR A 158 14.68 2.13 -6.55
N ASN A 159 15.41 1.79 -7.60
CA ASN A 159 16.45 0.75 -7.54
C ASN A 159 17.46 1.01 -6.44
N ARG A 160 17.76 2.27 -6.15
CA ARG A 160 18.64 2.68 -5.07
C ARG A 160 18.10 2.26 -3.69
N ASN A 161 16.79 2.43 -3.43
CA ASN A 161 16.19 2.03 -2.17
C ASN A 161 16.21 0.51 -2.00
N ILE A 162 15.95 -0.22 -3.07
CA ILE A 162 16.00 -1.69 -3.07
C ILE A 162 17.42 -2.18 -2.81
N LEU A 163 18.42 -1.60 -3.47
CA LEU A 163 19.82 -1.89 -3.18
C LEU A 163 20.18 -1.58 -1.73
N GLY A 164 19.71 -0.44 -1.19
CA GLY A 164 19.94 -0.10 0.20
C GLY A 164 19.41 -1.17 1.18
N ILE A 165 18.28 -1.80 0.87
CA ILE A 165 17.74 -2.92 1.65
C ILE A 165 18.65 -4.14 1.53
N LEU A 166 18.98 -4.55 0.30
CA LEU A 166 19.88 -5.69 0.07
C LEU A 166 21.25 -5.49 0.72
N ASP A 167 21.82 -4.30 0.60
CA ASP A 167 23.12 -3.92 1.16
C ASP A 167 23.13 -3.97 2.68
N SER A 168 22.04 -3.54 3.31
CA SER A 168 21.92 -3.55 4.77
C SER A 168 22.06 -4.96 5.36
N TYR A 169 21.77 -5.97 4.55
CA TYR A 169 21.87 -7.38 4.93
C TYR A 169 22.96 -8.14 4.19
N LEU A 170 23.80 -7.44 3.39
CA LEU A 170 24.87 -8.02 2.58
C LEU A 170 24.35 -9.15 1.66
N SER A 171 23.13 -9.03 1.17
CA SER A 171 22.51 -10.01 0.30
C SER A 171 22.58 -9.58 -1.18
N PRO A 172 23.15 -10.38 -2.09
CA PRO A 172 23.26 -10.03 -3.51
C PRO A 172 21.96 -10.24 -4.27
N ARG A 173 20.98 -10.89 -3.66
CA ARG A 173 19.69 -11.20 -4.29
C ARG A 173 18.59 -11.30 -3.26
N GLY A 174 17.37 -11.10 -3.71
CA GLY A 174 16.17 -11.26 -2.89
C GLY A 174 14.94 -11.46 -3.77
N SER A 175 13.80 -11.56 -3.12
CA SER A 175 12.50 -11.52 -3.79
C SER A 175 11.57 -10.60 -3.03
N ILE A 176 10.66 -9.96 -3.75
CA ILE A 176 9.56 -9.20 -3.17
C ILE A 176 8.28 -10.00 -3.44
N GLN A 177 7.63 -10.47 -2.38
CA GLN A 177 6.24 -10.90 -2.48
C GLN A 177 5.36 -9.68 -2.22
N TRP A 178 4.46 -9.37 -3.14
CA TRP A 178 3.64 -8.18 -3.02
C TRP A 178 2.18 -8.47 -3.35
N LYS A 179 1.32 -7.72 -2.70
CA LYS A 179 -0.12 -7.70 -2.91
C LYS A 179 -0.65 -6.28 -2.71
N VAL A 180 -1.91 -6.07 -3.11
CA VAL A 180 -2.60 -4.81 -2.90
C VAL A 180 -4.02 -5.12 -2.46
N ASP A 181 -4.44 -4.55 -1.33
CA ASP A 181 -5.82 -4.57 -0.86
C ASP A 181 -6.47 -3.21 -1.17
N VAL A 182 -7.81 -3.14 -1.25
CA VAL A 182 -8.54 -1.89 -1.51
C VAL A 182 -9.56 -1.61 -0.41
N THR A 183 -9.73 -0.35 -0.06
CA THR A 183 -10.72 0.09 0.94
C THR A 183 -11.43 1.38 0.48
N ASP A 184 -12.70 1.48 0.84
CA ASP A 184 -13.55 2.68 0.75
C ASP A 184 -13.59 3.48 2.07
N GLY A 185 -12.80 3.04 3.06
CA GLY A 185 -12.78 3.61 4.41
C GLY A 185 -13.78 2.96 5.39
N GLN A 186 -14.70 2.12 4.93
CA GLN A 186 -15.61 1.32 5.75
C GLN A 186 -15.30 -0.17 5.62
N ASP A 187 -15.21 -0.64 4.39
CA ASP A 187 -14.90 -2.02 4.05
C ASP A 187 -13.53 -2.14 3.39
N THR A 188 -12.92 -3.30 3.54
CA THR A 188 -11.63 -3.62 2.91
C THR A 188 -11.73 -4.96 2.21
N ILE A 189 -11.49 -4.95 0.91
CA ILE A 189 -11.39 -6.15 0.10
C ILE A 189 -9.94 -6.58 0.02
N GLN A 190 -9.67 -7.76 0.57
CA GLN A 190 -8.36 -8.39 0.46
C GLN A 190 -8.21 -9.04 -0.91
N ASN A 191 -7.19 -8.61 -1.64
CA ASN A 191 -6.87 -9.25 -2.91
C ASN A 191 -6.10 -10.55 -2.65
N ASN A 192 -6.62 -11.65 -3.15
CA ASN A 192 -5.97 -12.97 -3.02
C ASN A 192 -4.80 -13.18 -4.00
N GLU A 193 -4.62 -12.26 -4.95
CA GLU A 193 -3.50 -12.32 -5.89
C GLU A 193 -2.22 -11.82 -5.20
N ILE A 194 -1.25 -12.71 -5.09
CA ILE A 194 0.10 -12.38 -4.58
C ILE A 194 1.07 -12.66 -5.71
N ARG A 195 1.95 -11.69 -5.99
CA ARG A 195 3.00 -11.85 -6.98
C ARG A 195 4.37 -11.81 -6.36
N THR A 196 5.30 -12.47 -7.00
CA THR A 196 6.71 -12.49 -6.63
C THR A 196 7.54 -11.80 -7.69
N LEU A 197 8.38 -10.87 -7.28
CA LEU A 197 9.42 -10.25 -8.10
C LEU A 197 10.77 -10.72 -7.61
N ILE A 198 11.60 -11.26 -8.52
CA ILE A 198 12.97 -11.69 -8.22
C ILE A 198 13.89 -10.50 -8.46
N ILE A 199 14.72 -10.19 -7.46
CA ILE A 199 15.69 -9.10 -7.55
C ILE A 199 17.09 -9.66 -7.46
N GLU A 200 17.89 -9.33 -8.45
CA GLU A 200 19.33 -9.57 -8.43
C GLU A 200 20.06 -8.22 -8.47
N GLY A 201 20.72 -7.89 -7.36
CA GLY A 201 21.73 -6.85 -7.39
C GLY A 201 22.92 -7.41 -8.17
N GLN A 202 23.20 -6.86 -9.33
CA GLN A 202 24.53 -7.00 -9.88
C GLN A 202 25.45 -6.09 -9.07
N TYR A 203 25.70 -6.52 -7.82
CA TYR A 203 27.01 -6.24 -7.33
C TYR A 203 27.95 -6.76 -8.43
N VAL A 204 28.91 -5.99 -8.81
CA VAL A 204 30.15 -6.58 -9.24
C VAL A 204 30.59 -7.41 -8.03
N ALA A 205 29.97 -8.60 -7.87
CA ALA A 205 30.58 -9.64 -7.11
C ALA A 205 31.90 -9.78 -7.81
N LEU A 206 32.92 -9.22 -7.20
CA LEU A 206 34.28 -9.61 -7.52
C LEU A 206 34.24 -11.12 -7.45
N SER A 207 33.99 -11.75 -8.61
CA SER A 207 34.41 -13.11 -8.82
C SER A 207 35.84 -13.12 -8.29
N LEU A 208 36.16 -14.08 -7.44
CA LEU A 208 37.52 -14.24 -6.88
C LEU A 208 38.62 -14.25 -7.97
N ASP A 209 38.26 -14.14 -9.24
CA ASP A 209 39.12 -14.10 -10.42
C ASP A 209 39.37 -12.71 -11.02
N ASP A 210 38.69 -11.65 -10.55
CA ASP A 210 38.87 -10.30 -11.11
C ASP A 210 39.34 -9.29 -10.03
N ALA A 211 40.56 -9.49 -9.56
CA ALA A 211 41.28 -8.54 -8.70
C ALA A 211 41.44 -7.14 -9.30
N SER A 212 40.91 -6.88 -10.50
CA SER A 212 41.05 -5.62 -11.23
C SER A 212 39.94 -4.59 -10.88
N THR A 213 38.86 -4.97 -10.24
CA THR A 213 37.68 -4.09 -9.93
C THR A 213 37.55 -3.70 -8.46
N ALA A 214 38.39 -4.20 -7.56
CA ALA A 214 38.43 -3.75 -6.18
C ALA A 214 38.92 -2.30 -6.09
N PRO A 215 38.36 -1.48 -5.18
CA PRO A 215 38.88 -0.14 -4.94
C PRO A 215 40.38 -0.22 -4.64
N LYS A 216 41.16 0.67 -5.26
CA LYS A 216 42.62 0.69 -5.06
C LYS A 216 43.02 1.36 -3.74
N ASN A 217 42.15 2.20 -3.22
CA ASN A 217 42.39 3.02 -2.01
C ASN A 217 41.17 2.97 -1.09
N PHE A 218 41.41 3.16 0.21
CA PHE A 218 40.34 3.49 1.13
C PHE A 218 39.75 4.85 0.78
N MET A 219 38.43 5.00 0.81
CA MET A 219 37.75 6.25 0.54
C MET A 219 36.45 6.32 1.36
N LEU A 220 36.15 7.49 1.90
CA LEU A 220 34.87 7.84 2.48
C LEU A 220 34.16 8.80 1.53
N HIS A 221 32.97 8.45 1.06
CA HIS A 221 32.20 9.28 0.13
C HIS A 221 31.29 10.27 0.85
N GLU A 222 30.75 11.25 0.12
CA GLU A 222 29.69 12.10 0.64
C GLU A 222 28.45 11.27 0.95
N ASN A 223 27.79 11.57 2.08
CA ASN A 223 26.52 10.94 2.39
C ASN A 223 25.41 11.43 1.44
N TYR A 224 24.44 10.57 1.17
CA TYR A 224 23.32 10.93 0.32
C TYR A 224 22.01 10.34 0.87
N PRO A 225 20.94 11.17 0.91
CA PRO A 225 20.90 12.61 0.65
C PRO A 225 21.71 13.42 1.66
N ASN A 226 22.13 14.63 1.27
CA ASN A 226 22.73 15.63 2.16
C ASN A 226 22.35 17.04 1.67
N PRO A 227 21.54 17.82 2.35
CA PRO A 227 20.91 17.51 3.66
C PRO A 227 19.93 16.33 3.63
N PHE A 228 19.66 15.71 4.80
CA PHE A 228 18.81 14.51 4.91
C PHE A 228 17.75 14.63 6.02
N ASN A 229 16.68 13.82 5.94
CA ASN A 229 15.58 13.77 6.92
C ASN A 229 14.84 12.40 6.88
N PRO A 230 14.83 11.61 7.95
CA PRO A 230 15.87 11.51 8.98
C PRO A 230 17.00 10.55 8.57
N THR A 231 16.94 9.98 7.35
CA THR A 231 17.80 8.89 6.90
C THR A 231 18.78 9.35 5.85
N THR A 232 20.03 8.89 5.95
CA THR A 232 21.07 9.08 4.94
C THR A 232 21.95 7.86 4.81
N GLN A 233 22.53 7.68 3.63
CA GLN A 233 23.47 6.61 3.34
C GLN A 233 24.90 7.14 3.32
N ILE A 234 25.80 6.48 4.02
CA ILE A 234 27.24 6.78 4.06
C ILE A 234 27.97 5.68 3.31
N ARG A 235 28.65 6.02 2.22
CA ARG A 235 29.37 5.08 1.36
C ARG A 235 30.87 5.16 1.60
N PHE A 236 31.56 4.02 1.51
CA PHE A 236 33.01 3.92 1.68
C PHE A 236 33.60 2.75 0.91
N ASP A 237 34.84 2.86 0.52
CA ASP A 237 35.59 1.90 -0.28
C ASP A 237 36.67 1.24 0.58
N ILE A 238 36.75 -0.09 0.48
CA ILE A 238 37.71 -0.91 1.22
C ILE A 238 38.56 -1.71 0.20
N PRO A 239 39.88 -1.41 0.06
CA PRO A 239 40.72 -2.08 -0.94
C PRO A 239 41.20 -3.47 -0.55
N LYS A 240 41.15 -3.83 0.74
CA LYS A 240 41.54 -5.12 1.29
C LYS A 240 40.74 -5.42 2.53
N ILE A 241 40.57 -6.69 2.87
CA ILE A 241 39.88 -7.11 4.11
C ILE A 241 40.40 -6.29 5.30
N SER A 242 39.51 -5.60 5.99
CA SER A 242 39.85 -4.68 7.06
C SER A 242 38.77 -4.62 8.14
N ASN A 243 39.19 -4.34 9.37
CA ASN A 243 38.26 -3.92 10.42
C ASN A 243 37.93 -2.45 10.22
N VAL A 244 36.64 -2.13 10.22
CA VAL A 244 36.13 -0.77 9.92
C VAL A 244 35.35 -0.25 11.12
N THR A 245 35.62 0.98 11.51
CA THR A 245 34.82 1.71 12.48
C THR A 245 34.32 3.00 11.81
N LEU A 246 33.01 3.18 11.77
CA LEU A 246 32.41 4.45 11.34
C LEU A 246 31.75 5.09 12.55
N THR A 247 32.20 6.29 12.91
CA THR A 247 31.72 7.04 14.07
C THR A 247 31.11 8.36 13.65
N ILE A 248 29.96 8.66 14.19
CA ILE A 248 29.24 9.93 13.98
C ILE A 248 29.41 10.78 15.22
N TYR A 249 29.77 12.05 15.02
CA TYR A 249 30.01 13.04 16.06
C TYR A 249 29.07 14.23 15.87
N ASN A 250 28.71 14.90 16.98
CA ASN A 250 28.12 16.23 16.95
C ASN A 250 29.24 17.32 16.80
N LEU A 251 28.84 18.58 16.68
CA LEU A 251 29.78 19.70 16.55
C LEU A 251 30.68 19.91 17.76
N LEU A 252 30.32 19.39 18.93
CA LEU A 252 31.14 19.44 20.14
C LEU A 252 32.19 18.31 20.19
N GLY A 253 32.25 17.47 19.14
CA GLY A 253 33.15 16.32 19.08
C GLY A 253 32.70 15.12 19.95
N GLN A 254 31.47 15.14 20.46
CA GLN A 254 30.94 14.03 21.24
C GLN A 254 30.43 12.94 20.29
N LYS A 255 30.71 11.68 20.64
CA LYS A 255 30.21 10.52 19.87
C LYS A 255 28.70 10.42 19.99
N VAL A 256 28.04 10.27 18.84
CA VAL A 256 26.60 10.12 18.71
C VAL A 256 26.26 8.67 18.41
N ARG A 257 26.93 8.10 17.40
CA ARG A 257 26.73 6.73 16.97
C ARG A 257 28.03 6.08 16.52
N THR A 258 28.23 4.81 16.84
CA THR A 258 29.39 4.04 16.38
C THR A 258 28.94 2.73 15.75
N PHE A 259 29.48 2.46 14.55
CA PHE A 259 29.30 1.19 13.83
C PHE A 259 30.67 0.52 13.74
N THR A 260 30.78 -0.68 14.31
CA THR A 260 32.02 -1.48 14.26
C THR A 260 31.75 -2.72 13.43
N MET A 261 32.53 -2.90 12.37
CA MET A 261 32.42 -4.01 11.44
C MET A 261 33.76 -4.74 11.37
N GLN A 262 33.76 -6.03 11.60
CA GLN A 262 34.99 -6.85 11.56
C GLN A 262 35.11 -7.59 10.23
N SER A 263 36.32 -7.72 9.75
CA SER A 263 36.65 -8.49 8.54
C SER A 263 35.85 -8.08 7.31
N VAL A 264 35.62 -6.75 7.15
CA VAL A 264 34.93 -6.22 5.96
C VAL A 264 35.74 -6.57 4.72
N PRO A 265 35.19 -7.25 3.72
CA PRO A 265 35.90 -7.64 2.52
C PRO A 265 36.29 -6.43 1.67
N ALA A 266 37.23 -6.60 0.73
CA ALA A 266 37.50 -5.60 -0.27
C ALA A 266 36.26 -5.33 -1.12
N GLY A 267 35.94 -4.05 -1.36
CA GLY A 267 34.73 -3.67 -2.14
C GLY A 267 34.21 -2.29 -1.79
N TYR A 268 33.08 -1.97 -2.39
CA TYR A 268 32.32 -0.74 -2.17
C TYR A 268 31.23 -1.02 -1.15
N HIS A 269 31.18 -0.26 -0.07
CA HIS A 269 30.28 -0.48 1.06
C HIS A 269 29.41 0.73 1.31
N ALA A 270 28.23 0.47 1.89
CA ALA A 270 27.30 1.52 2.30
C ALA A 270 26.71 1.19 3.68
N LEU A 271 26.44 2.22 4.48
CA LEU A 271 25.83 2.14 5.79
C LEU A 271 24.74 3.20 5.91
N THR A 272 23.56 2.79 6.36
CA THR A 272 22.45 3.72 6.56
C THR A 272 22.42 4.22 8.00
N TRP A 273 22.31 5.54 8.16
CA TRP A 273 22.06 6.17 9.45
C TRP A 273 20.70 6.87 9.46
N ASN A 274 19.89 6.55 10.46
CA ASN A 274 18.53 7.03 10.64
C ASN A 274 18.41 8.12 11.72
N ALA A 275 19.46 8.93 11.90
CA ALA A 275 19.52 10.03 12.89
C ALA A 275 19.24 9.58 14.34
N THR A 276 19.74 8.40 14.74
CA THR A 276 19.66 7.92 16.12
C THR A 276 21.06 7.78 16.73
N ASN A 277 21.14 7.92 18.06
CA ASN A 277 22.36 7.65 18.81
C ASN A 277 22.56 6.15 19.08
N ASP A 278 23.62 5.77 19.82
CA ASP A 278 23.90 4.38 20.17
C ASP A 278 22.80 3.69 20.98
N TYR A 279 21.92 4.47 21.63
CA TYR A 279 20.78 3.98 22.42
C TYR A 279 19.47 3.92 21.61
N GLY A 280 19.51 4.21 20.28
CA GLY A 280 18.33 4.25 19.43
C GLY A 280 17.47 5.51 19.59
N VAL A 281 17.92 6.51 20.36
CA VAL A 281 17.18 7.76 20.58
C VAL A 281 17.46 8.73 19.44
N PRO A 282 16.41 9.35 18.83
CA PRO A 282 16.57 10.36 17.79
C PRO A 282 17.43 11.54 18.26
N VAL A 283 18.26 12.06 17.36
CA VAL A 283 19.11 13.22 17.63
C VAL A 283 18.55 14.49 17.00
N SER A 284 19.00 15.65 17.48
CA SER A 284 18.50 16.96 17.02
C SER A 284 18.97 17.27 15.60
N ALA A 285 18.17 18.04 14.86
CA ALA A 285 18.62 18.64 13.59
C ALA A 285 19.90 19.45 13.78
N GLY A 286 20.76 19.43 12.77
CA GLY A 286 22.03 20.15 12.82
C GLY A 286 23.13 19.53 11.96
N LEU A 287 24.33 20.05 12.12
CA LEU A 287 25.52 19.56 11.46
C LEU A 287 26.16 18.43 12.29
N TYR A 288 26.52 17.36 11.60
CA TYR A 288 27.21 16.19 12.14
C TYR A 288 28.49 15.93 11.35
N LEU A 289 29.46 15.32 12.00
CA LEU A 289 30.67 14.79 11.36
C LEU A 289 30.59 13.26 11.38
N TYR A 290 31.01 12.62 10.31
CA TYR A 290 31.19 11.18 10.29
C TYR A 290 32.59 10.81 9.87
N GLN A 291 33.18 9.86 10.58
CA GLN A 291 34.56 9.46 10.42
C GLN A 291 34.64 7.96 10.17
N LEU A 292 35.30 7.61 9.08
CA LEU A 292 35.69 6.22 8.78
C LEU A 292 37.12 6.01 9.29
N GLN A 293 37.31 4.96 10.05
CA GLN A 293 38.60 4.53 10.57
C GLN A 293 38.83 3.06 10.25
N THR A 294 39.98 2.74 9.70
CA THR A 294 40.49 1.40 9.49
C THR A 294 41.93 1.30 9.95
N GLU A 295 42.57 0.14 9.83
CA GLU A 295 44.00 0.02 10.07
C GLU A 295 44.81 0.82 9.03
N GLY A 296 45.36 1.96 9.46
CA GLY A 296 46.17 2.85 8.61
C GLY A 296 45.41 3.88 7.78
N PHE A 297 44.10 4.03 7.97
CA PHE A 297 43.29 5.03 7.25
C PHE A 297 42.27 5.69 8.16
N VAL A 298 42.18 7.02 8.10
CA VAL A 298 41.12 7.82 8.76
C VAL A 298 40.71 8.93 7.81
N GLN A 299 39.43 9.07 7.60
CA GLN A 299 38.83 10.17 6.84
C GLN A 299 37.55 10.66 7.51
N THR A 300 37.35 11.97 7.53
CA THR A 300 36.16 12.59 8.14
C THR A 300 35.44 13.48 7.12
N LYS A 301 34.13 13.46 7.15
CA LYS A 301 33.25 14.31 6.35
C LYS A 301 32.14 14.91 7.20
N LYS A 302 31.37 15.84 6.61
CA LYS A 302 30.24 16.51 7.27
C LYS A 302 28.91 16.17 6.62
N MET A 303 27.83 16.17 7.39
CA MET A 303 26.46 15.99 6.93
C MET A 303 25.48 16.88 7.69
N VAL A 304 24.35 17.20 7.07
CA VAL A 304 23.33 18.09 7.63
C VAL A 304 22.02 17.32 7.79
N LEU A 305 21.55 17.18 9.03
CA LEU A 305 20.25 16.63 9.37
C LEU A 305 19.23 17.76 9.42
N LEU A 306 18.18 17.64 8.62
CA LEU A 306 17.00 18.51 8.69
C LEU A 306 16.02 18.01 9.76
N LYS A 307 15.04 18.84 10.07
CA LYS A 307 14.00 18.49 11.05
C LYS A 307 12.76 17.97 10.32
#